data_b3fd85d5d50435afa8ca875625ad1772
#
_entry.id   b3fd85d5d50435afa8ca875625ad1772
#
_cell.length_a   1.000
_cell.length_b   1.000
_cell.length_c   1.000
_cell.angle_alpha   90.00
_cell.angle_beta   90.00
_cell.angle_gamma   90.00
#
_symmetry.space_group_name_H-M   'P 1'
#
loop_
_entity.id
_entity.type
_entity.pdbx_description
1 polymer ?
#
loop_
_entity_poly.entity_id
_entity_poly.type
_entity_poly.pdbx_seq_one_letter_code
_entity_poly.pdbx_strand_id
1 'polypeptide(L)'
;MIENESVNGLNLVSKSADNSKKSTAAGAYNWSTNTWVEYEPGWVSASSAYIAYLMDPRNFLDETNIFQFQSLAYSPNEALEGVQSIVKGTFMEGTKTYSNNGEKINYASTFMDVAKSSGVSAYHIASRLKQEQGQKGTSPLISGTYSGYEGYYNYFNFNATGNTKDKIYKNGLSFAKKQGWNTRVKSISGGAVKVGSNYINKGQNTLYFEKFNVVNTSSLYFHQYMGNATAALTEGQSLAKGYSDKNQAFVFKIPVYNNMPSSAVGFDKAGDTNNYLQSLAISGVTLTPAFNGATTSYSAVVSNAISSVTVSADAVSGNSGVSGTGSYSLAVGNNTIKVNCKSQSGDTRTYTININRQAASANNAGGNNNQNNNNQNNTDVNITSGKYSIGTYITGIEPGTGAADFVKNIAVSASGTVKLLTSSGSENSGKVATGNKVAVYDASGNLKKTYDIVVYGDINGDGAVNALDMIKLNRHILGKGTLTGAYLEAADANRKGDGGNALDMIIMNRHILGKSKISQN
;
A
#
# COMPACT_ATOMS: atom_id res chain seq x y z
N MET A 1 -5.74 14.28 3.34
CA MET A 1 -6.81 13.29 3.17
C MET A 1 -6.42 12.21 2.16
N ILE A 2 -6.12 12.55 0.92
CA ILE A 2 -5.78 11.57 -0.12
C ILE A 2 -4.62 10.66 0.31
N GLU A 3 -3.57 11.20 0.93
CA GLU A 3 -2.45 10.38 1.45
C GLU A 3 -2.91 9.33 2.47
N ASN A 4 -3.81 9.71 3.37
CA ASN A 4 -4.31 8.78 4.40
C ASN A 4 -5.22 7.70 3.82
N GLU A 5 -6.01 8.04 2.80
CA GLU A 5 -6.84 7.08 2.07
C GLU A 5 -6.03 6.23 1.08
N SER A 6 -4.80 6.66 0.73
CA SER A 6 -3.91 5.94 -0.18
C SER A 6 -2.95 4.98 0.53
N VAL A 7 -3.16 4.72 1.82
CA VAL A 7 -2.39 3.70 2.55
C VAL A 7 -2.64 2.33 1.91
N ASN A 8 -1.57 1.61 1.66
CA ASN A 8 -1.65 0.29 1.04
C ASN A 8 -2.56 -0.66 1.82
N GLY A 9 -3.43 -1.36 1.12
CA GLY A 9 -4.39 -2.30 1.71
C GLY A 9 -5.68 -1.67 2.24
N LEU A 10 -5.77 -0.33 2.33
CA LEU A 10 -6.97 0.35 2.84
C LEU A 10 -8.07 0.46 1.77
N ASN A 11 -7.71 0.93 0.59
CA ASN A 11 -8.61 1.06 -0.55
C ASN A 11 -8.12 0.17 -1.68
N LEU A 12 -8.97 -0.77 -2.09
CA LEU A 12 -8.62 -1.84 -3.01
C LEU A 12 -9.38 -1.72 -4.34
N VAL A 13 -8.74 -2.16 -5.40
CA VAL A 13 -9.35 -2.39 -6.72
C VAL A 13 -9.07 -3.82 -7.16
N SER A 14 -9.90 -4.36 -8.06
CA SER A 14 -9.66 -5.68 -8.63
C SER A 14 -8.27 -5.75 -9.28
N LYS A 15 -7.56 -6.87 -9.09
CA LYS A 15 -6.29 -7.14 -9.79
C LYS A 15 -6.43 -7.08 -11.31
N SER A 16 -7.63 -7.38 -11.84
CA SER A 16 -7.96 -7.28 -13.27
C SER A 16 -8.36 -5.86 -13.72
N ALA A 17 -8.43 -4.88 -12.80
CA ALA A 17 -8.70 -3.49 -13.18
C ALA A 17 -7.57 -2.90 -14.02
N ASP A 18 -7.85 -1.79 -14.72
CA ASP A 18 -6.84 -1.06 -15.47
C ASP A 18 -5.65 -0.67 -14.59
N ASN A 19 -4.45 -0.71 -15.16
CA ASN A 19 -3.22 -0.42 -14.42
C ASN A 19 -3.21 0.99 -13.81
N SER A 20 -3.83 1.97 -14.46
CA SER A 20 -4.00 3.34 -13.95
C SER A 20 -4.71 3.41 -12.59
N LYS A 21 -5.60 2.46 -12.29
CA LYS A 21 -6.33 2.37 -11.03
C LYS A 21 -5.54 1.72 -9.91
N LYS A 22 -4.43 1.06 -10.22
CA LYS A 22 -3.61 0.27 -9.29
C LYS A 22 -2.40 1.07 -8.81
N SER A 23 -2.08 0.96 -7.53
CA SER A 23 -0.94 1.66 -6.92
C SER A 23 0.39 0.98 -7.30
N THR A 24 1.38 1.80 -7.69
CA THR A 24 2.78 1.37 -7.84
C THR A 24 3.67 1.95 -6.75
N ALA A 25 3.07 2.47 -5.66
CA ALA A 25 3.80 2.93 -4.50
C ALA A 25 4.60 1.80 -3.84
N ALA A 26 5.58 2.17 -3.01
CA ALA A 26 6.38 1.21 -2.26
C ALA A 26 5.46 0.29 -1.43
N GLY A 27 5.67 -1.03 -1.54
CA GLY A 27 4.85 -2.05 -0.89
C GLY A 27 3.55 -2.42 -1.62
N ALA A 28 3.09 -1.65 -2.63
CA ALA A 28 1.91 -2.01 -3.43
C ALA A 28 2.27 -2.80 -4.70
N TYR A 29 3.50 -2.65 -5.19
CA TYR A 29 4.01 -3.33 -6.37
C TYR A 29 5.37 -3.97 -6.07
N ASN A 30 5.53 -5.23 -6.43
CA ASN A 30 6.79 -5.96 -6.29
C ASN A 30 7.60 -5.85 -7.60
N TRP A 31 8.66 -5.04 -7.56
CA TRP A 31 9.53 -4.78 -8.72
C TRP A 31 10.40 -5.97 -9.12
N SER A 32 10.63 -6.95 -8.23
CA SER A 32 11.41 -8.14 -8.55
C SER A 32 10.61 -9.19 -9.30
N THR A 33 9.30 -9.24 -9.07
CA THR A 33 8.38 -10.20 -9.72
C THR A 33 7.45 -9.53 -10.73
N ASN A 34 7.50 -8.20 -10.82
CA ASN A 34 6.61 -7.38 -11.65
C ASN A 34 5.11 -7.64 -11.43
N THR A 35 4.73 -7.76 -10.14
CA THR A 35 3.35 -8.08 -9.75
C THR A 35 2.85 -7.10 -8.68
N TRP A 36 1.54 -6.82 -8.71
CA TRP A 36 0.88 -6.12 -7.60
C TRP A 36 0.73 -7.01 -6.40
N VAL A 37 0.97 -6.44 -5.22
CA VAL A 37 0.76 -7.11 -3.92
C VAL A 37 -0.75 -7.24 -3.67
N GLU A 38 -1.22 -8.47 -3.45
CA GLU A 38 -2.61 -8.73 -3.09
C GLU A 38 -2.78 -8.59 -1.57
N TYR A 39 -3.72 -7.73 -1.16
CA TYR A 39 -4.11 -7.55 0.25
C TYR A 39 -5.29 -8.43 0.62
N GLU A 40 -6.14 -8.74 -0.39
CA GLU A 40 -7.18 -9.76 -0.36
C GLU A 40 -7.08 -10.55 -1.67
N PRO A 41 -7.53 -11.82 -1.73
CA PRO A 41 -7.47 -12.62 -2.95
C PRO A 41 -8.11 -11.90 -4.15
N GLY A 42 -7.30 -11.59 -5.17
CA GLY A 42 -7.72 -10.86 -6.36
C GLY A 42 -7.87 -9.34 -6.20
N TRP A 43 -7.44 -8.75 -5.07
CA TRP A 43 -7.56 -7.32 -4.79
C TRP A 43 -6.22 -6.69 -4.43
N VAL A 44 -5.93 -5.56 -5.05
CA VAL A 44 -4.68 -4.80 -4.90
C VAL A 44 -4.96 -3.35 -4.53
N SER A 45 -3.97 -2.64 -3.98
CA SER A 45 -4.15 -1.23 -3.59
C SER A 45 -4.53 -0.34 -4.77
N ALA A 46 -5.51 0.53 -4.55
CA ALA A 46 -5.89 1.57 -5.49
C ALA A 46 -4.82 2.65 -5.60
N SER A 47 -4.65 3.25 -6.79
CA SER A 47 -3.77 4.40 -6.97
C SER A 47 -4.32 5.65 -6.28
N SER A 48 -3.44 6.53 -5.78
CA SER A 48 -3.83 7.79 -5.15
C SER A 48 -4.60 8.70 -6.09
N ALA A 49 -4.30 8.68 -7.38
CA ALA A 49 -5.05 9.42 -8.41
C ALA A 49 -6.50 8.92 -8.52
N TYR A 50 -6.69 7.61 -8.49
CA TYR A 50 -8.03 7.02 -8.54
C TYR A 50 -8.83 7.29 -7.26
N ILE A 51 -8.17 7.23 -6.11
CA ILE A 51 -8.79 7.59 -4.82
C ILE A 51 -9.19 9.07 -4.81
N ALA A 52 -8.32 9.96 -5.28
CA ALA A 52 -8.62 11.39 -5.38
C ALA A 52 -9.86 11.67 -6.27
N TYR A 53 -9.98 10.96 -7.39
CA TYR A 53 -11.17 11.00 -8.25
C TYR A 53 -12.43 10.53 -7.53
N LEU A 54 -12.36 9.38 -6.84
CA LEU A 54 -13.49 8.80 -6.10
C LEU A 54 -13.91 9.65 -4.90
N MET A 55 -12.99 10.36 -4.29
CA MET A 55 -13.26 11.23 -3.16
C MET A 55 -13.77 12.62 -3.55
N ASP A 56 -13.65 13.04 -4.80
CA ASP A 56 -14.21 14.32 -5.24
C ASP A 56 -15.70 14.18 -5.56
N PRO A 57 -16.60 14.69 -4.71
CA PRO A 57 -18.04 14.49 -4.89
C PRO A 57 -18.59 15.10 -6.17
N ARG A 58 -17.92 16.12 -6.73
CA ARG A 58 -18.33 16.79 -7.96
C ARG A 58 -18.37 15.87 -9.19
N ASN A 59 -17.63 14.76 -9.15
CA ASN A 59 -17.61 13.74 -10.19
C ASN A 59 -18.89 12.88 -10.25
N PHE A 60 -19.77 13.00 -9.24
CA PHE A 60 -20.86 12.06 -9.00
C PHE A 60 -22.21 12.74 -8.72
N LEU A 61 -22.39 13.99 -9.13
CA LEU A 61 -23.61 14.76 -8.91
C LEU A 61 -24.64 14.60 -10.05
N ASP A 62 -24.70 13.43 -10.64
CA ASP A 62 -25.72 13.07 -11.62
C ASP A 62 -26.87 12.27 -10.99
N GLU A 63 -27.95 12.03 -11.75
CA GLU A 63 -29.21 11.40 -11.29
C GLU A 63 -29.07 9.98 -10.71
N THR A 64 -27.92 9.33 -10.88
CA THR A 64 -27.68 7.96 -10.42
C THR A 64 -26.59 7.93 -9.36
N ASN A 65 -25.47 8.58 -9.63
CA ASN A 65 -24.30 8.51 -8.76
C ASN A 65 -24.47 9.35 -7.50
N ILE A 66 -25.34 10.37 -7.49
CA ILE A 66 -25.65 11.19 -6.32
C ILE A 66 -26.16 10.35 -5.14
N PHE A 67 -26.73 9.18 -5.38
CA PHE A 67 -27.30 8.33 -4.33
C PHE A 67 -26.27 7.76 -3.35
N GLN A 68 -24.99 7.78 -3.67
CA GLN A 68 -23.96 7.49 -2.68
C GLN A 68 -23.91 8.52 -1.53
N PHE A 69 -24.45 9.73 -1.76
CA PHE A 69 -24.56 10.80 -0.77
C PHE A 69 -25.94 10.87 -0.11
N GLN A 70 -26.86 9.96 -0.43
CA GLN A 70 -28.16 9.93 0.23
C GLN A 70 -27.95 9.70 1.74
N SER A 71 -28.68 10.49 2.55
CA SER A 71 -28.66 10.33 4.01
C SER A 71 -29.26 8.97 4.40
N LEU A 72 -28.48 8.19 5.14
CA LEU A 72 -28.91 6.91 5.73
C LEU A 72 -29.49 7.11 7.13
N ALA A 73 -29.39 8.34 7.68
CA ALA A 73 -29.99 8.69 8.96
C ALA A 73 -31.48 8.99 8.80
N TYR A 74 -32.24 8.74 9.87
CA TYR A 74 -33.66 9.11 9.95
C TYR A 74 -33.89 10.56 9.56
N SER A 75 -34.92 10.79 8.76
CA SER A 75 -35.41 12.13 8.43
C SER A 75 -36.94 12.17 8.65
N PRO A 76 -37.48 13.20 9.31
CA PRO A 76 -38.92 13.40 9.44
C PRO A 76 -39.59 13.70 8.10
N ASN A 77 -38.83 14.01 7.05
CA ASN A 77 -39.34 14.31 5.70
C ASN A 77 -39.55 13.05 4.85
N GLU A 78 -39.15 11.87 5.33
CA GLU A 78 -39.43 10.61 4.66
C GLU A 78 -40.92 10.28 4.75
N ALA A 79 -41.55 10.00 3.61
CA ALA A 79 -42.98 9.73 3.52
C ALA A 79 -43.24 8.21 3.46
N LEU A 80 -44.40 7.81 3.99
CA LEU A 80 -44.86 6.41 3.95
C LEU A 80 -44.98 5.90 2.51
N GLU A 81 -45.46 6.75 1.61
CA GLU A 81 -45.62 6.46 0.17
C GLU A 81 -44.28 6.12 -0.49
N GLY A 82 -43.20 6.76 -0.03
CA GLY A 82 -41.83 6.46 -0.48
C GLY A 82 -41.39 5.08 -0.07
N VAL A 83 -41.63 4.68 1.17
CA VAL A 83 -41.37 3.32 1.63
C VAL A 83 -42.21 2.29 0.88
N GLN A 84 -43.49 2.58 0.68
CA GLN A 84 -44.41 1.73 -0.09
C GLN A 84 -43.90 1.52 -1.53
N SER A 85 -43.39 2.57 -2.17
CA SER A 85 -42.79 2.51 -3.50
C SER A 85 -41.56 1.58 -3.55
N ILE A 86 -40.68 1.66 -2.55
CA ILE A 86 -39.48 0.81 -2.47
C ILE A 86 -39.85 -0.68 -2.35
N VAL A 87 -40.86 -1.01 -1.53
CA VAL A 87 -41.25 -2.39 -1.27
C VAL A 87 -42.23 -2.95 -2.25
N LYS A 88 -42.73 -2.14 -3.19
CA LYS A 88 -43.68 -2.56 -4.24
C LYS A 88 -43.14 -3.75 -5.05
N GLY A 89 -43.98 -4.74 -5.29
CA GLY A 89 -43.63 -5.98 -6.00
C GLY A 89 -42.72 -6.93 -5.19
N THR A 90 -42.54 -6.67 -3.88
CA THR A 90 -41.78 -7.56 -3.00
C THR A 90 -42.69 -8.28 -1.99
N PHE A 91 -42.11 -9.24 -1.24
CA PHE A 91 -42.80 -9.89 -0.13
C PHE A 91 -43.20 -8.91 1.00
N MET A 92 -42.69 -7.71 1.00
CA MET A 92 -42.95 -6.66 2.00
C MET A 92 -44.07 -5.71 1.60
N GLU A 93 -44.66 -5.87 0.42
CA GLU A 93 -45.75 -5.01 -0.04
C GLU A 93 -47.05 -5.26 0.73
N GLY A 94 -47.66 -4.18 1.24
CA GLY A 94 -48.92 -4.21 1.98
C GLY A 94 -48.83 -4.89 3.34
N THR A 95 -49.97 -5.32 3.87
CA THR A 95 -50.04 -6.07 5.13
C THR A 95 -49.96 -7.57 4.85
N LYS A 96 -49.02 -8.23 5.53
CA LYS A 96 -48.80 -9.69 5.47
C LYS A 96 -49.33 -10.37 6.73
N THR A 97 -49.97 -11.53 6.55
CA THR A 97 -50.34 -12.43 7.65
C THR A 97 -49.56 -13.73 7.48
N TYR A 98 -48.82 -14.12 8.52
CA TYR A 98 -47.99 -15.31 8.49
C TYR A 98 -48.70 -16.49 9.15
N SER A 99 -48.82 -17.59 8.42
CA SER A 99 -49.56 -18.78 8.85
C SER A 99 -48.91 -19.51 10.03
N ASN A 100 -47.60 -19.40 10.20
CA ASN A 100 -46.86 -20.11 11.24
C ASN A 100 -47.16 -19.62 12.66
N ASN A 101 -47.60 -18.37 12.84
CA ASN A 101 -47.84 -17.77 14.16
C ASN A 101 -48.99 -16.74 14.17
N GLY A 102 -49.71 -16.55 13.06
CA GLY A 102 -50.79 -15.57 12.93
C GLY A 102 -50.32 -14.10 12.95
N GLU A 103 -49.02 -13.82 12.96
CA GLU A 103 -48.48 -12.47 13.00
C GLU A 103 -48.91 -11.66 11.78
N LYS A 104 -49.40 -10.45 12.04
CA LYS A 104 -49.72 -9.46 11.00
C LYS A 104 -48.69 -8.34 11.05
N ILE A 105 -48.10 -8.02 9.90
CA ILE A 105 -47.11 -6.94 9.79
C ILE A 105 -47.39 -6.12 8.52
N ASN A 106 -47.43 -4.81 8.66
CA ASN A 106 -47.27 -3.88 7.55
C ASN A 106 -45.85 -3.39 7.56
N TYR A 107 -45.05 -3.84 6.60
CA TYR A 107 -43.61 -3.52 6.57
C TYR A 107 -43.36 -2.05 6.41
N ALA A 108 -44.12 -1.35 5.54
CA ALA A 108 -43.89 0.07 5.30
C ALA A 108 -44.09 0.91 6.57
N SER A 109 -45.19 0.73 7.29
CA SER A 109 -45.41 1.42 8.58
C SER A 109 -44.41 0.98 9.64
N THR A 110 -44.06 -0.30 9.70
CA THR A 110 -43.03 -0.82 10.60
C THR A 110 -41.68 -0.15 10.36
N PHE A 111 -41.28 0.07 9.09
CA PHE A 111 -40.02 0.74 8.77
C PHE A 111 -40.03 2.21 9.19
N MET A 112 -41.15 2.92 9.05
CA MET A 112 -41.30 4.30 9.56
C MET A 112 -41.12 4.36 11.08
N ASP A 113 -41.74 3.45 11.83
CA ASP A 113 -41.64 3.41 13.30
C ASP A 113 -40.22 3.02 13.74
N VAL A 114 -39.61 2.04 13.08
CA VAL A 114 -38.24 1.59 13.36
C VAL A 114 -37.25 2.69 13.02
N ALA A 115 -37.45 3.43 11.93
CA ALA A 115 -36.57 4.54 11.55
C ALA A 115 -36.50 5.59 12.65
N LYS A 116 -37.65 6.01 13.15
CA LYS A 116 -37.76 6.99 14.24
C LYS A 116 -37.05 6.52 15.52
N SER A 117 -37.13 5.24 15.86
CA SER A 117 -36.54 4.68 17.07
C SER A 117 -35.07 4.31 16.95
N SER A 118 -34.58 3.96 15.75
CA SER A 118 -33.19 3.55 15.51
C SER A 118 -32.27 4.68 15.04
N GLY A 119 -32.83 5.79 14.57
CA GLY A 119 -32.10 6.88 13.92
C GLY A 119 -31.66 6.55 12.48
N VAL A 120 -32.16 5.45 11.90
CA VAL A 120 -31.83 4.99 10.53
C VAL A 120 -32.97 5.32 9.59
N SER A 121 -32.67 5.81 8.39
CA SER A 121 -33.65 6.11 7.33
C SER A 121 -34.60 4.96 7.05
N ALA A 122 -35.91 5.21 6.97
CA ALA A 122 -36.90 4.19 6.59
C ALA A 122 -36.68 3.69 5.16
N TYR A 123 -36.24 4.58 4.26
CA TYR A 123 -35.87 4.25 2.89
C TYR A 123 -34.67 3.31 2.85
N HIS A 124 -33.66 3.59 3.69
CA HIS A 124 -32.48 2.71 3.82
C HIS A 124 -32.86 1.34 4.38
N ILE A 125 -33.67 1.27 5.45
CA ILE A 125 -34.14 0.00 6.02
C ILE A 125 -34.87 -0.82 4.95
N ALA A 126 -35.82 -0.22 4.22
CA ALA A 126 -36.59 -0.88 3.19
C ALA A 126 -35.69 -1.42 2.04
N SER A 127 -34.79 -0.57 1.54
CA SER A 127 -33.86 -0.93 0.45
C SER A 127 -32.91 -2.03 0.88
N ARG A 128 -32.36 -1.93 2.10
CA ARG A 128 -31.44 -2.91 2.66
C ARG A 128 -32.10 -4.28 2.83
N LEU A 129 -33.32 -4.32 3.38
CA LEU A 129 -34.03 -5.58 3.54
C LEU A 129 -34.42 -6.20 2.20
N LYS A 130 -34.80 -5.39 1.20
CA LYS A 130 -35.03 -5.84 -0.16
C LYS A 130 -33.76 -6.49 -0.76
N GLN A 131 -32.60 -5.90 -0.52
CA GLN A 131 -31.31 -6.44 -0.97
C GLN A 131 -30.96 -7.75 -0.24
N GLU A 132 -31.07 -7.77 1.10
CA GLU A 132 -30.68 -8.91 1.94
C GLU A 132 -31.59 -10.13 1.78
N GLN A 133 -32.89 -9.92 1.60
CA GLN A 133 -33.88 -11.00 1.57
C GLN A 133 -34.43 -11.30 0.17
N GLY A 134 -34.02 -10.47 -0.81
CA GLY A 134 -34.52 -10.57 -2.19
C GLY A 134 -35.98 -10.23 -2.33
N GLN A 135 -36.46 -10.25 -3.58
CA GLN A 135 -37.84 -9.86 -3.91
C GLN A 135 -38.89 -10.79 -3.29
N LYS A 136 -38.59 -12.09 -3.19
CA LYS A 136 -39.57 -13.13 -2.74
C LYS A 136 -39.52 -13.39 -1.23
N GLY A 137 -38.49 -13.00 -0.51
CA GLY A 137 -38.34 -13.21 0.94
C GLY A 137 -38.40 -14.68 1.37
N THR A 138 -37.78 -15.57 0.61
CA THR A 138 -37.83 -17.02 0.85
C THR A 138 -36.68 -17.55 1.72
N SER A 139 -35.89 -16.67 2.31
CA SER A 139 -34.76 -17.06 3.15
C SER A 139 -35.22 -17.79 4.43
N PRO A 140 -34.62 -18.93 4.79
CA PRO A 140 -34.84 -19.58 6.09
C PRO A 140 -34.59 -18.68 7.29
N LEU A 141 -33.73 -17.65 7.14
CA LEU A 141 -33.39 -16.70 8.20
C LEU A 141 -34.58 -15.81 8.62
N ILE A 142 -35.63 -15.69 7.80
CA ILE A 142 -36.82 -14.90 8.09
C ILE A 142 -38.12 -15.73 8.09
N SER A 143 -38.03 -17.04 7.90
CA SER A 143 -39.19 -17.92 7.88
C SER A 143 -39.86 -18.06 9.26
N GLY A 144 -39.08 -18.12 10.33
CA GLY A 144 -39.54 -18.46 11.67
C GLY A 144 -39.88 -19.93 11.88
N THR A 145 -39.52 -20.81 10.91
CA THR A 145 -39.85 -22.24 10.94
C THR A 145 -38.61 -23.14 10.81
N TYR A 146 -37.41 -22.55 10.87
CA TYR A 146 -36.18 -23.33 10.77
C TYR A 146 -35.96 -24.18 12.02
N SER A 147 -35.75 -25.51 11.80
CA SER A 147 -35.66 -26.50 12.89
C SER A 147 -34.61 -26.15 13.94
N GLY A 148 -35.04 -26.09 15.22
CA GLY A 148 -34.22 -25.70 16.40
C GLY A 148 -34.11 -24.20 16.63
N TYR A 149 -34.70 -23.38 15.75
CA TYR A 149 -34.74 -21.92 15.84
C TYR A 149 -36.12 -21.36 15.48
N GLU A 150 -37.18 -22.12 15.75
CA GLU A 150 -38.56 -21.72 15.48
C GLU A 150 -38.87 -20.40 16.22
N GLY A 151 -39.52 -19.47 15.52
CA GLY A 151 -39.91 -18.16 16.06
C GLY A 151 -38.75 -17.15 16.15
N TYR A 152 -37.55 -17.45 15.61
CA TYR A 152 -36.45 -16.48 15.51
C TYR A 152 -36.26 -16.01 14.07
N TYR A 153 -35.84 -14.72 13.93
CA TYR A 153 -35.75 -14.03 12.64
C TYR A 153 -34.47 -13.22 12.55
N ASN A 154 -33.85 -13.17 11.36
CA ASN A 154 -32.66 -12.39 11.09
C ASN A 154 -32.76 -11.68 9.73
N TYR A 155 -33.42 -10.53 9.71
CA TYR A 155 -33.72 -9.80 8.48
C TYR A 155 -32.49 -9.16 7.83
N PHE A 156 -31.44 -8.87 8.60
CA PHE A 156 -30.20 -8.24 8.12
C PHE A 156 -29.05 -9.22 7.91
N ASN A 157 -29.30 -10.53 7.97
CA ASN A 157 -28.29 -11.57 7.79
C ASN A 157 -27.05 -11.45 8.72
N PHE A 158 -27.18 -10.81 9.87
CA PHE A 158 -26.07 -10.69 10.83
C PHE A 158 -25.54 -12.06 11.25
N ASN A 159 -24.20 -12.23 11.20
CA ASN A 159 -23.50 -13.47 11.51
C ASN A 159 -23.95 -14.70 10.69
N ALA A 160 -24.66 -14.49 9.58
CA ALA A 160 -25.05 -15.55 8.67
C ALA A 160 -23.85 -15.94 7.79
N THR A 161 -22.83 -16.57 8.39
CA THR A 161 -21.58 -16.99 7.73
C THR A 161 -21.34 -18.49 7.89
N GLY A 162 -20.62 -19.10 6.96
CA GLY A 162 -20.29 -20.52 7.01
C GLY A 162 -19.93 -21.07 5.64
N ASN A 163 -19.38 -22.27 5.62
CA ASN A 163 -18.99 -22.97 4.40
C ASN A 163 -20.08 -23.86 3.79
N THR A 164 -21.25 -23.95 4.46
CA THR A 164 -22.45 -24.63 3.97
C THR A 164 -23.70 -23.78 4.25
N LYS A 165 -24.77 -23.96 3.46
CA LYS A 165 -26.03 -23.24 3.67
C LYS A 165 -26.61 -23.49 5.07
N ASP A 166 -26.59 -24.73 5.54
CA ASP A 166 -27.08 -25.09 6.87
C ASP A 166 -26.31 -24.34 7.97
N LYS A 167 -24.98 -24.28 7.88
CA LYS A 167 -24.13 -23.56 8.83
C LYS A 167 -24.39 -22.05 8.81
N ILE A 168 -24.59 -21.46 7.62
CA ILE A 168 -24.95 -20.05 7.45
C ILE A 168 -26.26 -19.74 8.19
N TYR A 169 -27.30 -20.57 7.97
CA TYR A 169 -28.60 -20.36 8.61
C TYR A 169 -28.54 -20.57 10.12
N LYS A 170 -27.87 -21.62 10.60
CA LYS A 170 -27.70 -21.88 12.04
C LYS A 170 -26.94 -20.76 12.74
N ASN A 171 -25.86 -20.26 12.17
CA ASN A 171 -25.07 -19.16 12.73
C ASN A 171 -25.92 -17.88 12.81
N GLY A 172 -26.61 -17.52 11.71
CA GLY A 172 -27.47 -16.34 11.66
C GLY A 172 -28.65 -16.42 12.63
N LEU A 173 -29.30 -17.58 12.77
CA LEU A 173 -30.44 -17.77 13.69
C LEU A 173 -29.99 -17.92 15.15
N SER A 174 -28.82 -18.52 15.40
CA SER A 174 -28.21 -18.53 16.73
C SER A 174 -27.91 -17.10 17.21
N PHE A 175 -27.42 -16.26 16.32
CA PHE A 175 -27.22 -14.85 16.60
C PHE A 175 -28.55 -14.16 16.92
N ALA A 176 -29.59 -14.35 16.10
CA ALA A 176 -30.93 -13.80 16.33
C ALA A 176 -31.52 -14.24 17.68
N LYS A 177 -31.37 -15.52 18.03
CA LYS A 177 -31.79 -16.08 19.33
C LYS A 177 -31.06 -15.39 20.49
N LYS A 178 -29.74 -15.20 20.37
CA LYS A 178 -28.94 -14.48 21.37
C LYS A 178 -29.34 -13.01 21.53
N GLN A 179 -29.82 -12.38 20.45
CA GLN A 179 -30.32 -11.00 20.49
C GLN A 179 -31.80 -10.89 20.94
N GLY A 180 -32.49 -12.00 21.16
CA GLY A 180 -33.91 -12.01 21.50
C GLY A 180 -34.84 -11.62 20.35
N TRP A 181 -34.41 -11.80 19.07
CA TRP A 181 -35.19 -11.46 17.89
C TRP A 181 -36.24 -12.52 17.59
N ASN A 182 -37.22 -12.63 18.49
CA ASN A 182 -38.27 -13.65 18.46
C ASN A 182 -39.60 -13.17 17.82
N THR A 183 -39.61 -11.99 17.21
CA THR A 183 -40.65 -11.50 16.30
C THR A 183 -39.98 -10.81 15.11
N ARG A 184 -40.71 -10.67 13.99
CA ARG A 184 -40.23 -9.96 12.80
C ARG A 184 -39.86 -8.51 13.13
N VAL A 185 -40.75 -7.83 13.86
CA VAL A 185 -40.52 -6.44 14.28
C VAL A 185 -39.26 -6.31 15.14
N LYS A 186 -39.03 -7.20 16.12
CA LYS A 186 -37.81 -7.18 16.94
C LYS A 186 -36.55 -7.41 16.11
N SER A 187 -36.61 -8.29 15.11
CA SER A 187 -35.48 -8.51 14.23
C SER A 187 -35.18 -7.29 13.35
N ILE A 188 -36.21 -6.67 12.81
CA ILE A 188 -36.08 -5.45 11.98
C ILE A 188 -35.53 -4.30 12.84
N SER A 189 -36.14 -4.05 13.98
CA SER A 189 -35.72 -2.98 14.91
C SER A 189 -34.29 -3.19 15.44
N GLY A 190 -34.00 -4.39 15.96
CA GLY A 190 -32.68 -4.71 16.49
C GLY A 190 -31.59 -4.69 15.41
N GLY A 191 -31.93 -5.10 14.19
CA GLY A 191 -31.02 -5.01 13.05
C GLY A 191 -30.76 -3.57 12.63
N ALA A 192 -31.78 -2.73 12.54
CA ALA A 192 -31.64 -1.30 12.23
C ALA A 192 -30.79 -0.57 13.28
N VAL A 193 -31.00 -0.85 14.59
CA VAL A 193 -30.17 -0.29 15.65
C VAL A 193 -28.70 -0.69 15.48
N LYS A 194 -28.42 -1.94 15.12
CA LYS A 194 -27.03 -2.38 14.87
C LYS A 194 -26.39 -1.70 13.67
N VAL A 195 -27.12 -1.55 12.56
CA VAL A 195 -26.65 -0.79 11.38
C VAL A 195 -26.36 0.66 11.78
N GLY A 196 -27.30 1.29 12.50
CA GLY A 196 -27.14 2.66 12.96
C GLY A 196 -25.93 2.85 13.87
N SER A 197 -25.73 1.97 14.85
CA SER A 197 -24.66 2.09 15.84
C SER A 197 -23.25 1.91 15.28
N ASN A 198 -23.09 1.14 14.21
CA ASN A 198 -21.77 0.88 13.63
C ASN A 198 -21.23 2.08 12.85
N TYR A 199 -22.08 2.75 12.05
CA TYR A 199 -21.65 3.81 11.13
C TYR A 199 -22.53 5.07 11.24
N ILE A 200 -23.84 4.96 11.01
CA ILE A 200 -24.76 6.07 10.80
C ILE A 200 -24.78 7.04 12.00
N ASN A 201 -24.92 6.51 13.21
CA ASN A 201 -24.98 7.28 14.46
C ASN A 201 -23.60 7.82 14.90
N LYS A 202 -22.53 7.44 14.20
CA LYS A 202 -21.16 7.98 14.35
C LYS A 202 -20.84 9.08 13.34
N GLY A 203 -21.85 9.56 12.60
CA GLY A 203 -21.69 10.56 11.56
C GLY A 203 -21.42 10.01 10.16
N GLN A 204 -21.05 8.73 10.03
CA GLN A 204 -20.85 8.06 8.74
C GLN A 204 -22.22 7.66 8.14
N ASN A 205 -23.04 8.67 7.84
CA ASN A 205 -24.45 8.52 7.54
C ASN A 205 -24.78 8.68 6.05
N THR A 206 -23.85 8.37 5.19
CA THR A 206 -24.02 8.15 3.74
C THR A 206 -23.14 6.97 3.33
N LEU A 207 -23.42 6.30 2.22
CA LEU A 207 -22.54 5.26 1.68
C LEU A 207 -21.14 5.81 1.43
N TYR A 208 -21.05 7.07 1.00
CA TYR A 208 -19.77 7.76 0.84
C TYR A 208 -18.99 7.86 2.15
N PHE A 209 -19.63 8.29 3.25
CA PHE A 209 -18.97 8.39 4.55
C PHE A 209 -18.70 7.05 5.22
N GLU A 210 -19.48 6.01 4.90
CA GLU A 210 -19.17 4.64 5.32
C GLU A 210 -17.93 4.09 4.61
N LYS A 211 -17.70 4.51 3.35
CA LYS A 211 -16.52 4.13 2.59
C LYS A 211 -15.31 5.02 2.89
N PHE A 212 -15.47 6.33 2.85
CA PHE A 212 -14.40 7.29 3.13
C PHE A 212 -14.68 7.97 4.47
N ASN A 213 -14.09 7.43 5.53
CA ASN A 213 -14.35 7.95 6.87
C ASN A 213 -13.63 9.27 7.13
N VAL A 214 -14.23 10.35 6.70
CA VAL A 214 -13.72 11.72 6.90
C VAL A 214 -14.49 12.49 7.99
N VAL A 215 -15.40 11.85 8.70
CA VAL A 215 -16.31 12.49 9.67
C VAL A 215 -16.24 11.90 11.08
N ASN A 216 -16.01 10.61 11.24
CA ASN A 216 -15.89 9.98 12.55
C ASN A 216 -14.45 10.17 13.09
N THR A 217 -14.27 11.17 13.93
CA THR A 217 -12.96 11.61 14.44
C THR A 217 -12.25 10.60 15.32
N SER A 218 -12.98 9.63 15.90
CA SER A 218 -12.37 8.59 16.74
C SER A 218 -11.56 7.55 15.92
N SER A 219 -11.76 7.49 14.60
CA SER A 219 -11.10 6.52 13.73
C SER A 219 -11.06 7.01 12.27
N LEU A 220 -10.67 8.29 12.07
CA LEU A 220 -10.58 8.87 10.73
C LEU A 220 -9.80 7.99 9.77
N TYR A 221 -10.32 7.85 8.55
CA TYR A 221 -9.81 7.08 7.42
C TYR A 221 -9.86 5.55 7.58
N PHE A 222 -9.82 5.00 8.79
CA PHE A 222 -9.67 3.55 9.02
C PHE A 222 -10.96 2.80 9.36
N HIS A 223 -12.00 3.47 9.82
CA HIS A 223 -13.30 2.85 10.08
C HIS A 223 -14.14 2.85 8.80
N GLN A 224 -13.80 1.95 7.87
CA GLN A 224 -14.45 1.80 6.57
C GLN A 224 -15.32 0.54 6.52
N TYR A 225 -16.41 0.61 5.77
CA TYR A 225 -17.36 -0.48 5.60
C TYR A 225 -16.74 -1.68 4.85
N MET A 226 -15.94 -1.43 3.80
CA MET A 226 -15.24 -2.46 3.03
C MET A 226 -14.00 -1.90 2.31
N GLY A 227 -13.10 -2.81 1.90
CA GLY A 227 -11.87 -2.46 1.19
C GLY A 227 -12.08 -1.94 -0.24
N ASN A 228 -13.14 -2.39 -0.95
CA ASN A 228 -13.39 -1.97 -2.33
C ASN A 228 -13.54 -0.45 -2.45
N ALA A 229 -12.63 0.20 -3.18
CA ALA A 229 -12.60 1.65 -3.36
C ALA A 229 -13.87 2.22 -4.01
N THR A 230 -14.55 1.45 -4.83
CA THR A 230 -15.78 1.86 -5.54
C THR A 230 -17.08 1.48 -4.82
N ALA A 231 -17.01 0.97 -3.59
CA ALA A 231 -18.17 0.45 -2.87
C ALA A 231 -19.31 1.47 -2.77
N ALA A 232 -19.00 2.70 -2.30
CA ALA A 232 -20.02 3.74 -2.17
C ALA A 232 -20.72 4.04 -3.50
N LEU A 233 -19.94 4.14 -4.58
CA LEU A 233 -20.45 4.41 -5.92
C LEU A 233 -21.36 3.28 -6.42
N THR A 234 -20.91 2.03 -6.35
CA THR A 234 -21.65 0.87 -6.86
C THR A 234 -22.90 0.58 -6.04
N GLU A 235 -22.82 0.73 -4.72
CA GLU A 235 -24.01 0.60 -3.86
C GLU A 235 -24.99 1.75 -4.03
N GLY A 236 -24.50 2.99 -4.20
CA GLY A 236 -25.33 4.16 -4.52
C GLY A 236 -26.09 3.97 -5.84
N GLN A 237 -25.42 3.47 -6.87
CA GLN A 237 -26.08 3.12 -8.14
C GLN A 237 -27.13 2.03 -7.98
N SER A 238 -26.87 1.03 -7.14
CA SER A 238 -27.83 -0.03 -6.84
C SER A 238 -29.03 0.50 -6.06
N LEU A 239 -28.78 1.41 -5.11
CA LEU A 239 -29.82 2.11 -4.37
C LEU A 239 -30.71 2.94 -5.30
N ALA A 240 -30.12 3.74 -6.20
CA ALA A 240 -30.83 4.53 -7.20
C ALA A 240 -31.76 3.69 -8.11
N LYS A 241 -31.30 2.49 -8.49
CA LYS A 241 -32.10 1.52 -9.28
C LYS A 241 -33.23 0.89 -8.45
N GLY A 242 -33.09 0.84 -7.14
CA GLY A 242 -34.08 0.30 -6.21
C GLY A 242 -35.34 1.17 -6.09
N TYR A 243 -35.23 2.46 -6.36
CA TYR A 243 -36.34 3.39 -6.33
C TYR A 243 -37.12 3.34 -7.64
N SER A 244 -38.40 2.95 -7.56
CA SER A 244 -39.34 2.95 -8.71
C SER A 244 -39.80 4.35 -9.08
N ASP A 245 -39.76 5.30 -8.11
CA ASP A 245 -40.04 6.72 -8.30
C ASP A 245 -38.95 7.54 -7.62
N LYS A 246 -38.32 8.43 -8.35
CA LYS A 246 -37.28 9.35 -7.88
C LYS A 246 -37.79 10.74 -7.53
N ASN A 247 -39.10 10.99 -7.66
CA ASN A 247 -39.72 12.27 -7.29
C ASN A 247 -40.04 12.37 -5.78
N GLN A 248 -39.31 11.63 -4.95
CA GLN A 248 -39.49 11.62 -3.51
C GLN A 248 -38.55 12.62 -2.84
N ALA A 249 -38.86 13.01 -1.61
CA ALA A 249 -38.02 13.88 -0.80
C ALA A 249 -36.79 13.12 -0.30
N PHE A 250 -35.71 13.11 -1.08
CA PHE A 250 -34.41 12.60 -0.65
C PHE A 250 -33.60 13.71 0.03
N VAL A 251 -32.83 13.33 1.04
CA VAL A 251 -31.83 14.19 1.66
C VAL A 251 -30.44 13.71 1.26
N PHE A 252 -29.68 14.59 0.59
CA PHE A 252 -28.30 14.30 0.20
C PHE A 252 -27.33 15.11 1.08
N LYS A 253 -26.25 14.45 1.55
CA LYS A 253 -25.15 15.07 2.29
C LYS A 253 -23.90 14.99 1.43
N ILE A 254 -23.64 16.06 0.71
CA ILE A 254 -22.50 16.17 -0.19
C ILE A 254 -21.34 16.81 0.57
N PRO A 255 -20.19 16.12 0.75
CA PRO A 255 -19.05 16.69 1.45
C PRO A 255 -18.43 17.85 0.65
N VAL A 256 -18.04 18.90 1.36
CA VAL A 256 -17.22 19.99 0.83
C VAL A 256 -15.97 20.07 1.67
N TYR A 257 -14.82 19.88 1.03
CA TYR A 257 -13.53 19.89 1.71
C TYR A 257 -12.85 21.24 1.62
N ASN A 258 -12.12 21.60 2.68
CA ASN A 258 -11.25 22.78 2.64
C ASN A 258 -10.15 22.57 1.58
N ASN A 259 -9.81 23.61 0.84
CA ASN A 259 -8.77 23.61 -0.19
C ASN A 259 -9.00 22.58 -1.33
N MET A 260 -10.25 22.37 -1.72
CA MET A 260 -10.54 21.63 -2.94
C MET A 260 -9.92 22.34 -4.16
N PRO A 261 -9.40 21.61 -5.15
CA PRO A 261 -9.02 22.20 -6.43
C PRO A 261 -10.17 22.99 -7.05
N SER A 262 -9.89 24.01 -7.84
CA SER A 262 -10.91 24.86 -8.51
C SER A 262 -11.81 24.05 -9.46
N SER A 263 -11.27 23.02 -10.11
CA SER A 263 -12.01 22.05 -10.93
C SER A 263 -12.09 20.69 -10.25
N ALA A 264 -13.08 19.88 -10.64
CA ALA A 264 -13.20 18.51 -10.18
C ALA A 264 -11.93 17.70 -10.54
N VAL A 265 -11.51 16.85 -9.61
CA VAL A 265 -10.35 15.96 -9.85
C VAL A 265 -10.75 14.93 -10.90
N GLY A 266 -10.29 15.12 -12.14
CA GLY A 266 -10.51 14.14 -13.20
C GLY A 266 -9.73 12.86 -12.91
N PHE A 267 -10.30 11.73 -13.31
CA PHE A 267 -9.53 10.51 -13.54
C PHE A 267 -9.56 10.30 -15.04
N ASP A 268 -8.42 10.55 -15.66
CA ASP A 268 -8.35 10.67 -17.11
C ASP A 268 -8.77 9.33 -17.74
N LYS A 269 -9.93 9.32 -18.35
CA LYS A 269 -10.45 8.16 -19.09
C LYS A 269 -9.60 7.88 -20.34
N ALA A 270 -8.74 8.82 -20.71
CA ALA A 270 -7.95 8.80 -21.94
C ALA A 270 -6.66 8.00 -21.80
N GLY A 271 -6.28 7.49 -20.60
CA GLY A 271 -5.05 6.73 -20.59
C GLY A 271 -4.55 6.25 -19.24
N ASP A 272 -3.75 5.21 -19.32
CA ASP A 272 -2.97 4.69 -18.23
C ASP A 272 -1.93 5.72 -17.77
N THR A 273 -1.92 6.06 -16.49
CA THR A 273 -0.97 6.99 -15.88
C THR A 273 0.36 6.33 -15.49
N ASN A 274 0.49 5.01 -15.69
CA ASN A 274 1.68 4.27 -15.31
C ASN A 274 2.85 4.62 -16.24
N ASN A 275 3.87 5.28 -15.72
CA ASN A 275 5.09 5.65 -16.42
C ASN A 275 6.35 4.97 -15.84
N TYR A 276 6.18 3.83 -15.21
CA TYR A 276 7.28 3.07 -14.62
C TYR A 276 7.87 2.06 -15.62
N LEU A 277 9.20 1.91 -15.59
CA LEU A 277 9.86 0.79 -16.25
C LEU A 277 9.73 -0.49 -15.42
N GLN A 278 9.47 -1.59 -16.09
CA GLN A 278 9.52 -2.94 -15.57
C GLN A 278 10.94 -3.51 -15.60
N SER A 279 11.72 -3.11 -16.63
CA SER A 279 13.10 -3.52 -16.81
C SER A 279 13.94 -2.34 -17.32
N LEU A 280 15.22 -2.31 -16.93
CA LEU A 280 16.26 -1.45 -17.49
C LEU A 280 17.58 -2.18 -17.37
N ALA A 281 18.26 -2.40 -18.49
CA ALA A 281 19.51 -3.12 -18.52
C ALA A 281 20.48 -2.51 -19.55
N ILE A 282 21.75 -2.71 -19.30
CA ILE A 282 22.84 -2.43 -20.24
C ILE A 282 23.53 -3.75 -20.55
N SER A 283 23.69 -4.09 -21.81
CA SER A 283 24.28 -5.35 -22.23
C SER A 283 25.71 -5.50 -21.69
N GLY A 284 25.95 -6.55 -20.88
CA GLY A 284 27.25 -6.86 -20.29
C GLY A 284 27.71 -5.90 -19.18
N VAL A 285 26.84 -5.01 -18.66
CA VAL A 285 27.20 -4.02 -17.64
C VAL A 285 26.21 -4.06 -16.49
N THR A 286 26.70 -4.13 -15.26
CA THR A 286 25.86 -4.12 -14.05
C THR A 286 25.54 -2.69 -13.64
N LEU A 287 24.25 -2.39 -13.43
CA LEU A 287 23.78 -1.12 -12.89
C LEU A 287 23.95 -1.08 -11.37
N THR A 288 24.31 0.08 -10.83
CA THR A 288 24.37 0.37 -9.41
C THR A 288 23.49 1.58 -9.08
N PRO A 289 22.49 1.46 -8.20
CA PRO A 289 22.02 0.20 -7.59
C PRO A 289 21.45 -0.78 -8.62
N ALA A 290 21.13 -2.01 -8.20
CA ALA A 290 20.38 -2.94 -9.03
C ALA A 290 19.05 -2.30 -9.46
N PHE A 291 18.54 -2.68 -10.65
CA PHE A 291 17.35 -2.05 -11.20
C PHE A 291 16.14 -2.21 -10.28
N ASN A 292 15.46 -1.11 -10.05
CA ASN A 292 14.16 -1.01 -9.41
C ASN A 292 13.37 0.11 -10.10
N GLY A 293 12.17 -0.15 -10.60
CA GLY A 293 11.39 0.81 -11.38
C GLY A 293 11.06 2.12 -10.65
N ALA A 294 11.11 2.15 -9.32
CA ALA A 294 10.95 3.37 -8.53
C ALA A 294 12.22 4.23 -8.47
N THR A 295 13.40 3.64 -8.71
CA THR A 295 14.69 4.33 -8.74
C THR A 295 14.94 4.95 -10.10
N THR A 296 15.30 6.23 -10.15
CA THR A 296 15.46 6.99 -11.39
C THR A 296 16.91 7.36 -11.72
N SER A 297 17.87 6.97 -10.87
CA SER A 297 19.29 7.28 -11.07
C SER A 297 20.15 6.05 -10.85
N TYR A 298 20.98 5.75 -11.83
CA TYR A 298 21.89 4.60 -11.86
C TYR A 298 23.28 5.00 -12.26
N SER A 299 24.28 4.23 -11.85
CA SER A 299 25.66 4.37 -12.29
C SER A 299 26.21 3.02 -12.77
N ALA A 300 27.23 3.08 -13.60
CA ALA A 300 28.03 1.94 -14.02
C ALA A 300 29.46 2.36 -14.33
N VAL A 301 30.39 1.41 -14.23
CA VAL A 301 31.79 1.60 -14.62
C VAL A 301 32.13 0.55 -15.68
N VAL A 302 32.74 0.98 -16.76
CA VAL A 302 33.19 0.08 -17.83
C VAL A 302 34.66 0.30 -18.13
N SER A 303 35.35 -0.75 -18.59
CA SER A 303 36.75 -0.67 -18.98
C SER A 303 36.94 0.18 -20.23
N ASN A 304 38.17 0.63 -20.50
CA ASN A 304 38.50 1.37 -21.73
C ASN A 304 38.16 0.62 -23.01
N ALA A 305 38.24 -0.70 -23.00
CA ALA A 305 37.94 -1.55 -24.16
C ALA A 305 36.46 -1.45 -24.61
N ILE A 306 35.54 -1.06 -23.71
CA ILE A 306 34.12 -0.93 -24.03
C ILE A 306 33.84 0.49 -24.54
N SER A 307 33.83 0.63 -25.86
CA SER A 307 33.59 1.93 -26.54
C SER A 307 32.11 2.18 -26.83
N SER A 308 31.24 1.20 -26.66
CA SER A 308 29.79 1.33 -26.86
C SER A 308 29.03 0.36 -25.96
N VAL A 309 27.78 0.71 -25.65
CA VAL A 309 26.86 -0.13 -24.88
C VAL A 309 25.48 -0.11 -25.51
N THR A 310 24.72 -1.17 -25.30
CA THR A 310 23.31 -1.23 -25.73
C THR A 310 22.40 -1.21 -24.49
N VAL A 311 21.48 -0.26 -24.47
CA VAL A 311 20.48 -0.08 -23.41
C VAL A 311 19.15 -0.68 -23.87
N SER A 312 18.55 -1.51 -22.99
CA SER A 312 17.20 -2.07 -23.17
C SER A 312 16.33 -1.71 -21.98
N ALA A 313 15.04 -1.50 -22.22
CA ALA A 313 14.06 -1.22 -21.19
C ALA A 313 12.65 -1.58 -21.66
N ASP A 314 11.81 -2.04 -20.72
CA ASP A 314 10.39 -2.33 -20.93
C ASP A 314 9.56 -1.57 -19.91
N ALA A 315 8.36 -1.15 -20.29
CA ALA A 315 7.41 -0.49 -19.39
C ALA A 315 6.57 -1.51 -18.61
N VAL A 316 6.13 -1.15 -17.40
CA VAL A 316 5.14 -1.93 -16.60
C VAL A 316 3.81 -2.02 -17.35
N SER A 317 3.38 -0.93 -17.97
CA SER A 317 2.16 -0.89 -18.77
C SER A 317 2.48 -1.02 -20.25
N GLY A 318 1.77 -1.92 -20.93
CA GLY A 318 1.83 -2.03 -22.38
C GLY A 318 1.31 -0.80 -23.13
N ASN A 319 0.63 0.13 -22.44
CA ASN A 319 0.15 1.39 -22.99
C ASN A 319 1.17 2.54 -22.88
N SER A 320 2.32 2.29 -22.25
CA SER A 320 3.37 3.30 -22.04
C SER A 320 4.45 3.18 -23.11
N GLY A 321 4.90 4.32 -23.63
CA GLY A 321 5.98 4.39 -24.61
C GLY A 321 7.35 4.51 -23.93
N VAL A 322 8.32 3.70 -24.37
CA VAL A 322 9.72 3.79 -23.91
C VAL A 322 10.58 4.40 -25.00
N SER A 323 11.47 5.33 -24.63
CA SER A 323 12.44 5.95 -25.54
C SER A 323 13.79 6.11 -24.86
N GLY A 324 14.87 6.28 -25.65
CA GLY A 324 16.23 6.33 -25.11
C GLY A 324 16.85 4.95 -24.89
N THR A 325 16.30 3.91 -25.54
CA THR A 325 16.91 2.58 -25.69
C THR A 325 17.78 2.54 -26.95
N GLY A 326 18.62 1.51 -27.08
CA GLY A 326 19.48 1.30 -28.23
C GLY A 326 20.96 1.44 -27.90
N SER A 327 21.80 1.61 -28.95
CA SER A 327 23.26 1.63 -28.81
C SER A 327 23.79 3.05 -28.61
N TYR A 328 24.70 3.20 -27.67
CA TYR A 328 25.38 4.46 -27.32
C TYR A 328 26.89 4.29 -27.36
N SER A 329 27.57 5.19 -28.10
CA SER A 329 29.01 5.32 -28.05
C SER A 329 29.42 6.00 -26.73
N LEU A 330 30.49 5.51 -26.10
CA LEU A 330 30.99 6.05 -24.84
C LEU A 330 32.30 6.80 -25.07
N ALA A 331 32.36 8.07 -24.68
CA ALA A 331 33.63 8.78 -24.51
C ALA A 331 34.36 8.27 -23.24
N VAL A 332 35.68 8.42 -23.19
CA VAL A 332 36.43 8.18 -21.94
C VAL A 332 35.98 9.18 -20.86
N GLY A 333 35.78 8.71 -19.65
CA GLY A 333 35.21 9.48 -18.57
C GLY A 333 33.69 9.29 -18.44
N ASN A 334 33.00 10.30 -17.94
CA ASN A 334 31.57 10.22 -17.62
C ASN A 334 30.67 10.40 -18.85
N ASN A 335 29.74 9.50 -19.03
CA ASN A 335 28.68 9.53 -20.03
C ASN A 335 27.32 9.46 -19.35
N THR A 336 26.36 10.22 -19.82
CA THR A 336 25.00 10.20 -19.26
C THR A 336 24.01 9.77 -20.31
N ILE A 337 23.24 8.71 -20.02
CA ILE A 337 22.16 8.20 -20.87
C ILE A 337 20.85 8.43 -20.16
N LYS A 338 19.83 8.87 -20.88
CA LYS A 338 18.47 9.06 -20.35
C LYS A 338 17.50 8.13 -21.07
N VAL A 339 16.76 7.35 -20.30
CA VAL A 339 15.65 6.52 -20.77
C VAL A 339 14.36 7.11 -20.24
N ASN A 340 13.41 7.38 -21.12
CA ASN A 340 12.12 7.96 -20.75
C ASN A 340 11.02 6.92 -20.90
N CYS A 341 10.16 6.82 -19.90
CA CYS A 341 8.91 6.08 -19.96
C CYS A 341 7.76 7.08 -19.92
N LYS A 342 7.02 7.20 -21.02
CA LYS A 342 5.87 8.09 -21.15
C LYS A 342 4.59 7.30 -21.02
N SER A 343 3.76 7.63 -20.02
CA SER A 343 2.43 7.05 -19.85
C SER A 343 1.50 7.41 -21.00
N GLN A 344 0.41 6.66 -21.14
CA GLN A 344 -0.65 6.98 -22.11
C GLN A 344 -1.31 8.34 -21.79
N SER A 345 -1.39 8.73 -20.52
CA SER A 345 -1.88 10.05 -20.09
C SER A 345 -0.95 11.21 -20.40
N GLY A 346 0.30 10.93 -20.80
CA GLY A 346 1.27 11.93 -21.25
C GLY A 346 2.40 12.24 -20.27
N ASP A 347 2.32 11.77 -19.01
CA ASP A 347 3.35 12.00 -18.00
C ASP A 347 4.61 11.19 -18.31
N THR A 348 5.77 11.82 -18.18
CA THR A 348 7.06 11.18 -18.47
C THR A 348 7.89 11.01 -17.21
N ARG A 349 8.38 9.79 -16.98
CA ARG A 349 9.41 9.47 -15.98
C ARG A 349 10.73 9.25 -16.68
N THR A 350 11.77 9.95 -16.24
CA THR A 350 13.12 9.85 -16.81
C THR A 350 14.03 9.05 -15.87
N TYR A 351 14.67 8.04 -16.41
CA TYR A 351 15.71 7.24 -15.76
C TYR A 351 17.06 7.68 -16.30
N THR A 352 17.98 8.07 -15.42
CA THR A 352 19.31 8.57 -15.77
C THR A 352 20.37 7.52 -15.43
N ILE A 353 21.21 7.18 -16.37
CA ILE A 353 22.32 6.24 -16.19
C ILE A 353 23.62 6.99 -16.44
N ASN A 354 24.47 7.06 -15.42
CA ASN A 354 25.80 7.65 -15.51
C ASN A 354 26.86 6.55 -15.66
N ILE A 355 27.49 6.47 -16.82
CA ILE A 355 28.49 5.44 -17.12
C ILE A 355 29.87 6.10 -17.15
N ASN A 356 30.78 5.65 -16.31
CA ASN A 356 32.17 6.04 -16.35
C ASN A 356 32.97 5.01 -17.18
N ARG A 357 33.46 5.42 -18.34
CA ARG A 357 34.41 4.63 -19.14
C ARG A 357 35.83 4.99 -18.70
N GLN A 358 36.56 4.01 -18.17
CA GLN A 358 37.92 4.19 -17.69
C GLN A 358 38.86 4.64 -18.81
N ALA A 359 39.88 5.43 -18.46
CA ALA A 359 40.96 5.77 -19.39
C ALA A 359 41.77 4.51 -19.73
N ALA A 360 42.42 4.51 -20.89
CA ALA A 360 43.40 3.48 -21.21
C ALA A 360 44.52 3.48 -20.15
N SER A 361 44.87 2.32 -19.65
CA SER A 361 46.09 2.19 -18.84
C SER A 361 47.26 2.59 -19.73
N ALA A 362 48.04 3.58 -19.31
CA ALA A 362 49.23 3.97 -20.03
C ALA A 362 50.20 2.78 -19.98
N ASN A 363 50.22 1.98 -21.05
CA ASN A 363 51.32 1.07 -21.28
C ASN A 363 52.54 1.92 -21.64
N ASN A 364 53.52 1.96 -20.78
CA ASN A 364 54.84 2.45 -21.09
C ASN A 364 55.43 1.62 -22.23
N ALA A 365 55.22 2.08 -23.48
CA ALA A 365 55.96 1.57 -24.63
C ALA A 365 57.26 2.36 -24.72
N GLY A 366 58.36 1.79 -24.26
CA GLY A 366 59.68 2.36 -24.46
C GLY A 366 60.81 1.56 -23.84
N GLY A 367 61.46 0.66 -24.59
CA GLY A 367 62.85 0.30 -24.44
C GLY A 367 63.25 -0.94 -23.67
N ASN A 368 63.45 -1.98 -24.40
CA ASN A 368 64.53 -3.01 -24.37
C ASN A 368 65.29 -3.32 -23.06
N ASN A 369 65.30 -4.58 -22.80
CA ASN A 369 66.35 -5.50 -22.32
C ASN A 369 66.27 -6.08 -20.90
N ASN A 370 66.00 -7.34 -20.95
CA ASN A 370 66.70 -8.46 -20.24
C ASN A 370 66.59 -8.64 -18.72
N GLN A 371 66.14 -9.80 -18.44
CA GLN A 371 66.40 -10.66 -17.28
C GLN A 371 65.53 -10.61 -16.04
N ASN A 372 64.82 -11.69 -15.93
CA ASN A 372 64.54 -12.44 -14.69
C ASN A 372 64.48 -11.61 -13.38
N ASN A 373 63.28 -11.39 -12.90
CA ASN A 373 62.94 -11.91 -11.56
C ASN A 373 61.44 -11.84 -11.30
N ASN A 374 60.91 -12.91 -10.85
CA ASN A 374 59.64 -13.02 -10.14
C ASN A 374 59.55 -11.95 -9.05
N ASN A 375 58.74 -10.95 -9.27
CA ASN A 375 57.98 -10.25 -8.20
C ASN A 375 56.92 -9.39 -8.85
N GLN A 376 55.76 -9.97 -9.11
CA GLN A 376 54.55 -9.17 -9.31
C GLN A 376 54.20 -8.55 -7.95
N ASN A 377 54.65 -7.32 -7.72
CA ASN A 377 54.07 -6.46 -6.69
C ASN A 377 52.64 -6.14 -7.14
N ASN A 378 51.70 -6.98 -6.73
CA ASN A 378 50.28 -6.64 -6.77
C ASN A 378 50.05 -5.52 -5.76
N THR A 379 49.99 -4.25 -6.22
CA THR A 379 49.81 -3.07 -5.40
C THR A 379 48.34 -2.84 -5.01
N ASP A 380 47.46 -3.77 -5.35
CA ASP A 380 46.08 -3.71 -4.93
C ASP A 380 45.93 -4.08 -3.46
N VAL A 381 45.68 -3.07 -2.63
CA VAL A 381 45.43 -3.25 -1.21
C VAL A 381 43.97 -3.64 -1.02
N ASN A 382 43.73 -4.86 -0.56
CA ASN A 382 42.40 -5.40 -0.29
C ASN A 382 42.24 -5.69 1.21
N ILE A 383 41.01 -5.65 1.67
CA ILE A 383 40.66 -6.06 3.04
C ILE A 383 39.84 -7.35 3.02
N THR A 384 40.05 -8.15 4.05
CA THR A 384 39.27 -9.39 4.31
C THR A 384 38.90 -9.46 5.79
N SER A 385 37.89 -10.21 6.12
CA SER A 385 37.48 -10.50 7.50
C SER A 385 36.94 -11.91 7.62
N GLY A 386 37.31 -12.61 8.68
CA GLY A 386 36.69 -13.87 9.06
C GLY A 386 35.39 -13.68 9.87
N LYS A 387 35.05 -12.46 10.24
CA LYS A 387 33.92 -12.13 11.11
C LYS A 387 32.86 -11.30 10.40
N TYR A 388 33.24 -10.43 9.48
CA TYR A 388 32.36 -9.48 8.79
C TYR A 388 32.30 -9.79 7.30
N SER A 389 31.15 -9.50 6.69
CA SER A 389 30.96 -9.60 5.24
C SER A 389 31.44 -8.30 4.57
N ILE A 390 32.32 -8.45 3.56
CA ILE A 390 32.89 -7.30 2.83
C ILE A 390 32.38 -7.33 1.39
N GLY A 391 31.48 -6.43 1.07
CA GLY A 391 30.85 -6.27 -0.24
C GLY A 391 30.72 -4.81 -0.63
N THR A 392 29.57 -4.41 -1.12
CA THR A 392 29.22 -2.99 -1.33
C THR A 392 29.27 -2.22 -0.01
N TYR A 393 28.80 -2.84 1.04
CA TYR A 393 28.91 -2.42 2.42
C TYR A 393 29.71 -3.43 3.23
N ILE A 394 30.21 -3.04 4.40
CA ILE A 394 30.68 -3.96 5.42
C ILE A 394 29.52 -4.22 6.37
N THR A 395 29.08 -5.47 6.46
CA THR A 395 27.93 -5.92 7.28
C THR A 395 28.36 -7.04 8.25
N GLY A 396 27.42 -7.59 9.02
CA GLY A 396 27.72 -8.64 10.01
C GLY A 396 28.19 -8.06 11.35
N ILE A 397 27.93 -6.80 11.61
CA ILE A 397 28.43 -6.07 12.78
C ILE A 397 27.30 -5.98 13.81
N GLU A 398 27.48 -6.60 14.98
CA GLU A 398 26.51 -6.51 16.06
C GLU A 398 26.43 -5.07 16.61
N PRO A 399 25.22 -4.55 16.90
CA PRO A 399 25.03 -3.27 17.55
C PRO A 399 25.85 -3.16 18.84
N GLY A 400 26.52 -2.04 19.05
CA GLY A 400 27.37 -1.82 20.21
C GLY A 400 28.84 -2.27 20.07
N THR A 401 29.22 -2.86 18.91
CA THR A 401 30.63 -3.23 18.64
C THR A 401 31.55 -2.01 18.75
N GLY A 402 32.63 -2.11 19.53
CA GLY A 402 33.61 -1.05 19.66
C GLY A 402 34.56 -0.96 18.46
N ALA A 403 35.04 0.24 18.15
CA ALA A 403 35.95 0.51 17.03
C ALA A 403 37.20 -0.36 17.04
N ALA A 404 37.88 -0.48 18.20
CA ALA A 404 39.10 -1.29 18.34
C ALA A 404 38.83 -2.78 18.07
N ASP A 405 37.71 -3.33 18.57
CA ASP A 405 37.32 -4.73 18.32
C ASP A 405 36.97 -4.95 16.84
N PHE A 406 36.31 -3.98 16.21
CA PHE A 406 36.01 -4.05 14.79
C PHE A 406 37.28 -4.07 13.93
N VAL A 407 38.21 -3.09 14.11
CA VAL A 407 39.42 -2.97 13.31
C VAL A 407 40.34 -4.17 13.47
N LYS A 408 40.41 -4.77 14.66
CA LYS A 408 41.18 -6.00 14.93
C LYS A 408 40.75 -7.18 14.08
N ASN A 409 39.50 -7.19 13.63
CA ASN A 409 38.91 -8.28 12.79
C ASN A 409 38.95 -7.96 11.29
N ILE A 410 39.63 -6.90 10.86
CA ILE A 410 39.87 -6.56 9.46
C ILE A 410 41.34 -6.84 9.12
N ALA A 411 41.56 -7.78 8.23
CA ALA A 411 42.88 -8.06 7.68
C ALA A 411 43.13 -7.22 6.42
N VAL A 412 44.32 -6.70 6.23
CA VAL A 412 44.72 -5.88 5.08
C VAL A 412 45.87 -6.55 4.36
N SER A 413 45.79 -6.63 3.03
CA SER A 413 46.87 -7.17 2.18
C SER A 413 47.96 -6.13 1.93
N ALA A 414 49.13 -6.59 1.42
CA ALA A 414 50.20 -5.77 0.85
C ALA A 414 50.70 -4.64 1.76
N SER A 415 50.93 -4.91 3.05
CA SER A 415 51.43 -3.92 4.05
C SER A 415 50.58 -2.64 4.14
N GLY A 416 49.32 -2.71 3.68
CA GLY A 416 48.35 -1.62 3.80
C GLY A 416 47.90 -1.40 5.24
N THR A 417 47.19 -0.32 5.47
CA THR A 417 46.54 0.01 6.75
C THR A 417 45.09 0.39 6.57
N VAL A 418 44.30 0.21 7.62
CA VAL A 418 42.91 0.67 7.65
C VAL A 418 42.69 1.67 8.77
N LYS A 419 41.77 2.61 8.51
CA LYS A 419 41.24 3.51 9.53
C LYS A 419 39.72 3.40 9.53
N LEU A 420 39.14 3.34 10.72
CA LEU A 420 37.70 3.49 10.90
C LEU A 420 37.40 4.97 11.09
N LEU A 421 36.54 5.50 10.23
CA LEU A 421 36.16 6.91 10.25
C LEU A 421 34.65 7.02 10.60
N THR A 422 34.28 8.11 11.24
CA THR A 422 32.87 8.52 11.39
C THR A 422 32.25 8.85 10.03
N SER A 423 30.96 9.03 9.98
CA SER A 423 30.26 9.52 8.77
C SER A 423 30.76 10.91 8.32
N SER A 424 31.29 11.72 9.24
CA SER A 424 31.88 13.04 8.95
C SER A 424 33.37 12.97 8.52
N GLY A 425 33.98 11.77 8.53
CA GLY A 425 35.34 11.56 8.08
C GLY A 425 36.44 11.67 9.18
N SER A 426 36.08 11.92 10.43
CA SER A 426 37.02 11.88 11.57
C SER A 426 37.29 10.45 12.02
N GLU A 427 38.45 10.18 12.62
CA GLU A 427 38.76 8.85 13.14
C GLU A 427 37.79 8.46 14.26
N ASN A 428 37.21 7.25 14.16
CA ASN A 428 36.24 6.74 15.12
C ASN A 428 36.91 5.82 16.14
N SER A 429 36.92 6.21 17.40
CA SER A 429 37.37 5.42 18.54
C SER A 429 36.25 4.88 19.43
N GLY A 430 34.99 5.18 19.08
CA GLY A 430 33.79 4.80 19.82
C GLY A 430 33.16 3.52 19.32
N LYS A 431 31.85 3.52 19.19
CA LYS A 431 31.09 2.42 18.62
C LYS A 431 31.09 2.47 17.10
N VAL A 432 31.06 1.29 16.50
CA VAL A 432 30.80 1.16 15.05
C VAL A 432 29.32 1.38 14.78
N ALA A 433 29.02 2.21 13.79
CA ALA A 433 27.70 2.64 13.46
C ALA A 433 27.45 2.63 11.94
N THR A 434 26.20 2.58 11.54
CA THR A 434 25.79 2.78 10.14
C THR A 434 26.28 4.14 9.64
N GLY A 435 26.83 4.15 8.41
CA GLY A 435 27.41 5.35 7.80
C GLY A 435 28.86 5.63 8.21
N ASN A 436 29.43 4.88 9.16
CA ASN A 436 30.87 4.90 9.36
C ASN A 436 31.58 4.35 8.11
N LYS A 437 32.86 4.67 7.96
CA LYS A 437 33.65 4.30 6.78
C LYS A 437 34.93 3.58 7.17
N VAL A 438 35.28 2.55 6.43
CA VAL A 438 36.60 1.92 6.51
C VAL A 438 37.45 2.47 5.36
N ALA A 439 38.39 3.30 5.65
CA ALA A 439 39.36 3.83 4.70
C ALA A 439 40.59 2.92 4.64
N VAL A 440 40.93 2.46 3.45
CA VAL A 440 42.06 1.53 3.18
C VAL A 440 43.19 2.28 2.51
N TYR A 441 44.39 2.22 3.10
CA TYR A 441 45.55 2.92 2.62
C TYR A 441 46.66 1.91 2.21
N ASP A 442 47.46 2.29 1.20
CA ASP A 442 48.66 1.52 0.84
C ASP A 442 49.80 1.77 1.85
N ALA A 443 50.92 1.06 1.66
CA ALA A 443 52.10 1.19 2.49
C ALA A 443 52.72 2.60 2.48
N SER A 444 52.42 3.42 1.48
CA SER A 444 52.86 4.82 1.36
C SER A 444 51.88 5.80 1.98
N GLY A 445 50.77 5.33 2.55
CA GLY A 445 49.73 6.17 3.16
C GLY A 445 48.72 6.78 2.20
N ASN A 446 48.70 6.36 0.94
CA ASN A 446 47.70 6.85 -0.02
C ASN A 446 46.36 6.08 0.13
N LEU A 447 45.25 6.80 0.17
CA LEU A 447 43.92 6.22 0.20
C LEU A 447 43.64 5.46 -1.10
N LYS A 448 43.30 4.18 -1.00
CA LYS A 448 42.99 3.30 -2.13
C LYS A 448 41.51 3.04 -2.25
N LYS A 449 40.83 2.80 -1.15
CA LYS A 449 39.42 2.45 -1.15
C LYS A 449 38.73 2.88 0.15
N THR A 450 37.44 3.11 0.04
CA THR A 450 36.58 3.37 1.20
C THR A 450 35.34 2.47 1.11
N TYR A 451 34.98 1.86 2.23
CA TYR A 451 33.77 1.06 2.36
C TYR A 451 32.85 1.72 3.38
N ASP A 452 31.58 1.81 3.07
CA ASP A 452 30.57 2.22 4.04
C ASP A 452 30.15 1.03 4.93
N ILE A 453 29.85 1.31 6.18
CA ILE A 453 29.40 0.32 7.16
C ILE A 453 27.88 0.35 7.27
N VAL A 454 27.28 -0.84 7.40
CA VAL A 454 25.87 -1.04 7.73
C VAL A 454 25.75 -1.95 8.95
N VAL A 455 25.02 -1.45 9.94
CA VAL A 455 24.54 -2.21 11.09
C VAL A 455 23.00 -2.28 10.95
N TYR A 456 22.46 -3.45 10.64
CA TYR A 456 21.03 -3.57 10.38
C TYR A 456 20.21 -3.19 11.62
N GLY A 457 19.28 -2.25 11.41
CA GLY A 457 18.45 -1.66 12.45
C GLY A 457 18.98 -0.35 13.04
N ASP A 458 20.28 -0.04 12.90
CA ASP A 458 20.88 1.25 13.31
C ASP A 458 20.69 2.29 12.19
N ILE A 459 19.51 2.89 12.13
CA ILE A 459 19.10 3.82 11.07
C ILE A 459 19.54 5.24 11.36
N ASN A 460 19.79 5.57 12.61
CA ASN A 460 20.24 6.89 13.01
C ASN A 460 21.78 7.04 12.99
N GLY A 461 22.51 5.93 12.95
CA GLY A 461 23.98 5.91 12.89
C GLY A 461 24.66 6.17 14.24
N ASP A 462 24.02 5.78 15.36
CA ASP A 462 24.59 5.92 16.71
C ASP A 462 25.21 4.62 17.25
N GLY A 463 25.18 3.54 16.47
CA GLY A 463 25.73 2.23 16.81
C GLY A 463 24.87 1.43 17.78
N ALA A 464 23.62 1.79 17.95
CA ALA A 464 22.63 1.05 18.75
C ALA A 464 21.36 0.84 17.91
N VAL A 465 20.50 -0.11 18.33
CA VAL A 465 19.18 -0.30 17.74
C VAL A 465 18.14 -0.05 18.82
N ASN A 466 17.40 1.05 18.68
CA ASN A 466 16.47 1.51 19.71
C ASN A 466 15.27 2.28 19.12
N ALA A 467 14.45 2.90 19.97
CA ALA A 467 13.26 3.63 19.55
C ALA A 467 13.54 4.84 18.63
N LEU A 468 14.75 5.43 18.67
CA LEU A 468 15.11 6.55 17.79
C LEU A 468 15.24 6.10 16.34
N ASP A 469 15.70 4.87 16.11
CA ASP A 469 15.78 4.27 14.79
C ASP A 469 14.39 3.99 14.23
N MET A 470 13.48 3.50 15.07
CA MET A 470 12.08 3.32 14.69
C MET A 470 11.41 4.64 14.30
N ILE A 471 11.72 5.74 14.98
CA ILE A 471 11.22 7.07 14.62
C ILE A 471 11.71 7.46 13.23
N LYS A 472 13.00 7.22 12.91
CA LYS A 472 13.56 7.51 11.58
C LYS A 472 12.92 6.62 10.51
N LEU A 473 12.77 5.32 10.77
CA LEU A 473 12.09 4.41 9.87
C LEU A 473 10.64 4.83 9.61
N ASN A 474 9.90 5.14 10.67
CA ASN A 474 8.52 5.60 10.55
C ASN A 474 8.41 6.88 9.70
N ARG A 475 9.32 7.85 9.91
CA ARG A 475 9.37 9.07 9.09
C ARG A 475 9.67 8.77 7.63
N HIS A 476 10.52 7.78 7.35
CA HIS A 476 10.81 7.33 5.99
C HIS A 476 9.59 6.69 5.34
N ILE A 477 8.93 5.75 6.02
CA ILE A 477 7.71 5.07 5.57
C ILE A 477 6.59 6.09 5.29
N LEU A 478 6.47 7.11 6.12
CA LEU A 478 5.47 8.18 5.97
C LEU A 478 5.87 9.28 4.96
N GLY A 479 6.99 9.13 4.25
CA GLY A 479 7.49 10.15 3.32
C GLY A 479 7.92 11.47 3.98
N LYS A 480 8.02 11.51 5.32
CA LYS A 480 8.43 12.70 6.10
C LYS A 480 9.93 12.82 6.33
N GLY A 481 10.69 11.93 5.74
CA GLY A 481 12.15 11.91 5.73
C GLY A 481 12.62 10.84 4.76
N THR A 482 13.72 11.09 4.06
CA THR A 482 14.28 10.15 3.09
C THR A 482 15.53 9.50 3.66
N LEU A 483 15.57 8.16 3.69
CA LEU A 483 16.77 7.38 3.95
C LEU A 483 17.45 7.07 2.61
N THR A 484 18.79 7.10 2.59
CA THR A 484 19.58 6.81 1.38
C THR A 484 20.86 6.08 1.76
N GLY A 485 21.48 5.37 0.79
CA GLY A 485 22.77 4.70 0.99
C GLY A 485 22.76 3.71 2.16
N ALA A 486 23.79 3.73 2.97
CA ALA A 486 23.96 2.84 4.12
C ALA A 486 22.78 2.89 5.12
N TYR A 487 22.13 4.05 5.28
CA TYR A 487 21.00 4.20 6.20
C TYR A 487 19.71 3.54 5.66
N LEU A 488 19.51 3.56 4.35
CA LEU A 488 18.38 2.84 3.73
C LEU A 488 18.61 1.34 3.80
N GLU A 489 19.84 0.90 3.56
CA GLU A 489 20.24 -0.51 3.71
C GLU A 489 20.06 -0.98 5.16
N ALA A 490 20.46 -0.17 6.15
CA ALA A 490 20.27 -0.49 7.58
C ALA A 490 18.80 -0.59 7.98
N ALA A 491 17.92 0.10 7.27
CA ALA A 491 16.47 0.09 7.49
C ALA A 491 15.81 -1.19 6.99
N ASP A 492 16.44 -1.93 6.08
CA ASP A 492 16.00 -3.25 5.59
C ASP A 492 16.35 -4.36 6.60
N ALA A 493 15.69 -4.35 7.75
CA ALA A 493 15.95 -5.26 8.86
C ALA A 493 15.64 -6.74 8.53
N ASN A 494 14.82 -6.99 7.50
CA ASN A 494 14.51 -8.31 6.98
C ASN A 494 15.47 -8.77 5.86
N ARG A 495 16.32 -7.87 5.34
CA ARG A 495 17.32 -8.05 4.28
C ARG A 495 16.75 -8.65 2.99
N LYS A 496 15.56 -8.18 2.60
CA LYS A 496 14.90 -8.59 1.36
C LYS A 496 15.23 -7.68 0.17
N GLY A 497 15.97 -6.59 0.40
CA GLY A 497 16.28 -5.60 -0.61
C GLY A 497 15.07 -4.73 -0.99
N ASP A 498 14.07 -4.68 -0.10
CA ASP A 498 12.83 -3.94 -0.31
C ASP A 498 12.81 -2.58 0.42
N GLY A 499 13.97 -2.19 1.00
CA GLY A 499 14.14 -0.96 1.77
C GLY A 499 13.43 -1.01 3.11
N GLY A 500 13.47 0.10 3.84
CA GLY A 500 12.79 0.18 5.14
C GLY A 500 11.28 0.33 4.99
N ASN A 501 10.52 -0.66 5.39
CA ASN A 501 9.06 -0.71 5.28
C ASN A 501 8.38 -1.13 6.60
N ALA A 502 7.05 -1.32 6.58
CA ALA A 502 6.28 -1.68 7.78
C ALA A 502 6.67 -3.05 8.37
N LEU A 503 7.13 -4.01 7.54
CA LEU A 503 7.59 -5.32 8.02
C LEU A 503 8.90 -5.17 8.80
N ASP A 504 9.82 -4.34 8.32
CA ASP A 504 11.06 -4.04 9.01
C ASP A 504 10.81 -3.35 10.36
N MET A 505 9.83 -2.45 10.41
CA MET A 505 9.39 -1.83 11.66
C MET A 505 8.89 -2.87 12.68
N ILE A 506 8.17 -3.91 12.24
CA ILE A 506 7.74 -5.02 13.12
C ILE A 506 8.95 -5.80 13.63
N ILE A 507 9.93 -6.09 12.77
CA ILE A 507 11.16 -6.81 13.12
C ILE A 507 11.99 -5.99 14.11
N MET A 508 12.18 -4.70 13.86
CA MET A 508 12.86 -3.78 14.75
C MET A 508 12.17 -3.67 16.12
N ASN A 509 10.85 -3.56 16.14
CA ASN A 509 10.08 -3.53 17.39
C ASN A 509 10.28 -4.81 18.21
N ARG A 510 10.29 -5.97 17.56
CA ARG A 510 10.56 -7.26 18.24
C ARG A 510 11.97 -7.33 18.79
N HIS A 511 12.95 -6.77 18.07
CA HIS A 511 14.33 -6.67 18.53
C HIS A 511 14.45 -5.76 19.77
N ILE A 512 13.87 -4.57 19.72
CA ILE A 512 13.89 -3.60 20.82
C ILE A 512 13.20 -4.16 22.09
N LEU A 513 12.13 -4.93 21.90
CA LEU A 513 11.41 -5.62 22.99
C LEU A 513 12.11 -6.91 23.47
N GLY A 514 13.28 -7.25 22.94
CA GLY A 514 14.03 -8.47 23.28
C GLY A 514 13.37 -9.77 22.85
N LYS A 515 12.33 -9.72 21.97
CA LYS A 515 11.59 -10.91 21.52
C LYS A 515 12.28 -11.68 20.39
N SER A 516 13.08 -11.02 19.58
CA SER A 516 13.94 -11.62 18.55
C SER A 516 15.03 -10.65 18.16
N LYS A 517 16.22 -11.13 17.82
CA LYS A 517 17.31 -10.29 17.32
C LYS A 517 17.18 -10.06 15.81
N ILE A 518 17.60 -8.88 15.35
CA ILE A 518 17.85 -8.64 13.92
C ILE A 518 19.13 -9.39 13.56
N SER A 519 19.09 -10.20 12.51
CA SER A 519 20.29 -10.87 11.99
C SER A 519 21.19 -9.84 11.31
N GLN A 520 22.45 -9.83 11.68
CA GLN A 520 23.45 -8.97 11.04
C GLN A 520 24.15 -9.67 9.86
N ASN A 521 24.01 -11.03 9.75
CA ASN A 521 24.59 -11.88 8.69
C ASN A 521 23.52 -12.51 7.84
#